data_0a6931f204dd4af5051af65d31039e76
#
_entry.id   0a6931f204dd4af5051af65d31039e76
#
_cell.length_a   1.000
_cell.length_b   1.000
_cell.length_c   1.000
_cell.angle_alpha   90.00
_cell.angle_beta   90.00
_cell.angle_gamma   90.00
#
_symmetry.space_group_name_H-M   'P 1'
#
loop_
_entity.id
_entity.type
_entity.pdbx_description
1 polymer ?
#
loop_
_entity_poly.entity_id
_entity_poly.type
_entity_poly.pdbx_seq_one_letter_code
_entity_poly.pdbx_strand_id
1 'polypeptide(L)'
;MLFSHDCWFNSETRISTISLFEKDSGRIQSIDGVSQIKPKLGVTVLKNINKILFSIFLIIKPFYLFSIEKDSTVQLRLLNSQIVHQIVSAAVEHCTQKGYLVSAAVVDRNGNLVAFLRNPLSSPHTIKVSQRKAFSSASLRTKTSEIANRRSDLNYAPDILLIVGGVPIQFNGIFYGGVAVAGAPPEIDEKCAQAGIDEVSEIMEFAD
;
A
#
# COMPACT_ATOMS: atom_id res chain seq x y z
N MET A 1 -13.22 28.99 28.94
CA MET A 1 -13.94 27.83 29.51
C MET A 1 -13.14 26.59 29.14
N LEU A 2 -12.43 26.07 30.13
CA LEU A 2 -11.59 24.90 30.07
C LEU A 2 -12.47 23.64 30.20
N PHE A 3 -12.23 22.61 29.36
CA PHE A 3 -12.51 21.23 29.73
C PHE A 3 -11.38 20.34 29.21
N SER A 4 -10.55 19.95 30.15
CA SER A 4 -9.60 18.84 30.08
C SER A 4 -10.38 17.54 30.33
N HIS A 5 -10.14 16.50 29.53
CA HIS A 5 -10.48 15.13 29.88
C HIS A 5 -9.28 14.22 29.56
N ASP A 6 -8.48 13.99 30.60
CA ASP A 6 -7.52 12.91 30.66
C ASP A 6 -8.27 11.58 30.83
N CYS A 7 -8.13 10.67 29.87
CA CYS A 7 -8.54 9.27 30.03
C CYS A 7 -7.30 8.42 30.32
N TRP A 8 -7.09 8.12 31.59
CA TRP A 8 -6.15 7.08 32.04
C TRP A 8 -6.80 5.71 31.85
N PHE A 9 -6.15 4.85 31.10
CA PHE A 9 -6.52 3.43 31.00
C PHE A 9 -5.56 2.62 31.87
N ASN A 10 -6.08 2.13 33.01
CA ASN A 10 -5.34 1.26 33.91
C ASN A 10 -5.73 -0.20 33.64
N SER A 11 -4.75 -1.01 33.24
CA SER A 11 -4.91 -2.43 32.99
C SER A 11 -4.58 -3.22 34.27
N GLU A 12 -5.61 -3.69 34.96
CA GLU A 12 -5.47 -4.79 35.93
C GLU A 12 -6.51 -5.87 35.62
N THR A 13 -6.02 -6.99 35.12
CA THR A 13 -6.78 -8.22 34.94
C THR A 13 -7.02 -8.88 36.31
N ARG A 14 -8.27 -8.82 36.83
CA ARG A 14 -8.72 -9.66 37.92
C ARG A 14 -9.20 -11.00 37.39
N ILE A 15 -8.51 -12.05 37.78
CA ILE A 15 -8.99 -13.42 37.68
C ILE A 15 -10.02 -13.62 38.79
N SER A 16 -11.29 -13.78 38.42
CA SER A 16 -12.35 -14.13 39.35
C SER A 16 -12.40 -15.65 39.52
N THR A 17 -12.05 -16.09 40.69
CA THR A 17 -12.26 -17.46 41.17
C THR A 17 -13.79 -17.70 41.39
N ILE A 18 -14.36 -18.61 40.63
CA ILE A 18 -15.74 -19.06 40.88
C ILE A 18 -15.67 -20.16 41.96
N SER A 19 -16.09 -19.84 43.16
CA SER A 19 -16.37 -20.81 44.20
C SER A 19 -17.82 -21.28 44.07
N LEU A 20 -18.01 -22.50 43.61
CA LEU A 20 -19.31 -23.18 43.75
C LEU A 20 -19.40 -23.75 45.18
N PHE A 21 -20.34 -23.18 45.93
CA PHE A 21 -20.72 -23.65 47.26
C PHE A 21 -21.95 -24.53 47.06
N GLU A 22 -21.82 -25.81 47.24
CA GLU A 22 -22.98 -26.70 47.39
C GLU A 22 -22.89 -27.41 48.72
N LYS A 23 -23.90 -27.12 49.53
CA LYS A 23 -24.11 -27.66 50.86
C LYS A 23 -25.22 -28.70 50.71
N ASP A 24 -24.91 -29.97 50.92
CA ASP A 24 -25.91 -30.81 51.58
C ASP A 24 -25.30 -31.98 52.36
N SER A 25 -25.98 -32.24 53.43
CA SER A 25 -25.64 -33.12 54.54
C SER A 25 -25.84 -34.60 54.21
N GLY A 26 -24.92 -35.50 54.71
CA GLY A 26 -25.23 -36.91 54.74
C GLY A 26 -24.08 -37.85 55.05
N ARG A 27 -23.84 -38.07 56.31
CA ARG A 27 -23.34 -39.28 57.01
C ARG A 27 -22.40 -40.25 56.28
N ILE A 28 -21.14 -40.20 56.60
CA ILE A 28 -20.11 -41.19 56.21
C ILE A 28 -20.20 -42.39 57.14
N GLN A 29 -20.49 -43.55 56.60
CA GLN A 29 -20.20 -44.83 57.23
C GLN A 29 -18.85 -45.36 56.69
N SER A 30 -17.91 -45.65 57.63
CA SER A 30 -16.64 -46.25 57.32
C SER A 30 -16.82 -47.74 56.94
N ILE A 31 -16.30 -48.16 55.84
CA ILE A 31 -16.13 -49.58 55.50
C ILE A 31 -14.64 -49.80 55.49
N ASP A 32 -14.13 -50.41 56.55
CA ASP A 32 -12.76 -50.94 56.62
C ASP A 32 -12.71 -52.25 55.82
N GLY A 33 -11.80 -52.37 54.91
CA GLY A 33 -11.45 -53.62 54.31
C GLY A 33 -11.27 -53.63 52.77
N VAL A 34 -10.21 -53.03 52.24
CA VAL A 34 -9.69 -53.44 50.92
C VAL A 34 -8.18 -53.52 51.01
N SER A 35 -7.74 -54.76 50.81
CA SER A 35 -6.39 -55.21 50.75
C SER A 35 -5.51 -54.48 49.73
N GLN A 36 -4.25 -54.24 50.11
CA GLN A 36 -3.13 -53.72 49.35
C GLN A 36 -2.96 -54.41 47.99
N ILE A 37 -3.37 -53.78 46.91
CA ILE A 37 -2.87 -54.10 45.56
C ILE A 37 -1.93 -52.95 45.14
N LYS A 38 -0.64 -53.20 45.18
CA LYS A 38 0.39 -52.27 44.70
C LYS A 38 0.43 -52.35 43.17
N PRO A 39 0.12 -51.31 42.44
CA PRO A 39 0.35 -51.29 41.00
C PRO A 39 1.82 -50.94 40.73
N LYS A 40 2.66 -51.99 40.53
CA LYS A 40 4.06 -51.81 40.07
C LYS A 40 4.19 -51.46 38.59
N LEU A 41 3.10 -51.24 37.86
CA LEU A 41 3.14 -51.10 36.40
C LEU A 41 3.01 -49.68 35.88
N GLY A 42 2.72 -48.69 36.74
CA GLY A 42 2.40 -47.30 36.29
C GLY A 42 3.60 -46.35 36.16
N VAL A 43 4.66 -46.60 36.90
CA VAL A 43 5.75 -45.58 37.03
C VAL A 43 6.68 -45.53 35.83
N THR A 44 6.91 -46.67 35.18
CA THR A 44 7.83 -46.78 34.04
C THR A 44 7.18 -46.20 32.75
N VAL A 45 5.88 -46.40 32.57
CA VAL A 45 5.12 -45.87 31.42
C VAL A 45 5.01 -44.36 31.50
N LEU A 46 4.73 -43.77 32.66
CA LEU A 46 4.65 -42.34 32.87
C LEU A 46 5.97 -41.59 32.63
N LYS A 47 7.13 -42.22 33.02
CA LYS A 47 8.44 -41.61 32.74
C LYS A 47 8.78 -41.58 31.24
N ASN A 48 8.32 -42.53 30.46
CA ASN A 48 8.54 -42.52 29.01
C ASN A 48 7.61 -41.58 28.29
N ILE A 49 6.36 -41.42 28.72
CA ILE A 49 5.40 -40.44 28.17
C ILE A 49 5.92 -39.04 28.36
N ASN A 50 6.45 -38.68 29.52
CA ASN A 50 7.01 -37.33 29.76
C ASN A 50 8.23 -37.03 28.88
N LYS A 51 9.08 -38.01 28.59
CA LYS A 51 10.21 -37.84 27.66
C LYS A 51 9.74 -37.63 26.23
N ILE A 52 8.71 -38.38 25.79
CA ILE A 52 8.13 -38.23 24.46
C ILE A 52 7.43 -36.87 24.31
N LEU A 53 6.64 -36.43 25.29
CA LEU A 53 5.97 -35.12 25.31
C LEU A 53 6.98 -33.96 25.34
N PHE A 54 8.08 -34.11 26.09
CA PHE A 54 9.13 -33.10 26.13
C PHE A 54 9.90 -33.02 24.80
N SER A 55 10.13 -34.17 24.13
CA SER A 55 10.76 -34.21 22.80
C SER A 55 9.85 -33.57 21.72
N ILE A 56 8.56 -33.86 21.76
CA ILE A 56 7.56 -33.25 20.84
C ILE A 56 7.45 -31.73 21.10
N PHE A 57 7.50 -31.30 22.34
CA PHE A 57 7.48 -29.87 22.71
C PHE A 57 8.71 -29.10 22.19
N LEU A 58 9.89 -29.74 22.19
CA LEU A 58 11.13 -29.17 21.62
C LEU A 58 11.12 -29.07 20.09
N ILE A 59 10.42 -29.99 19.41
CA ILE A 59 10.31 -29.99 17.94
C ILE A 59 9.28 -28.95 17.45
N ILE A 60 8.22 -28.70 18.23
CA ILE A 60 7.13 -27.78 17.87
C ILE A 60 7.52 -26.30 18.12
N LYS A 61 8.40 -26.03 19.12
CA LYS A 61 8.81 -24.65 19.42
C LYS A 61 9.42 -23.86 18.26
N PRO A 62 10.31 -24.41 17.41
CA PRO A 62 10.84 -23.65 16.29
C PRO A 62 9.80 -23.36 15.19
N PHE A 63 8.72 -24.14 15.13
CA PHE A 63 7.69 -23.93 14.10
C PHE A 63 6.74 -22.75 14.42
N TYR A 64 6.56 -22.44 15.71
CA TYR A 64 5.72 -21.29 16.13
C TYR A 64 6.47 -19.95 16.17
N LEU A 65 7.80 -19.95 16.00
CA LEU A 65 8.60 -18.72 15.99
C LEU A 65 8.75 -18.10 14.60
N PHE A 66 8.14 -18.70 13.55
CA PHE A 66 7.98 -18.00 12.29
C PHE A 66 6.78 -17.02 12.44
N SER A 67 6.99 -16.02 13.27
CA SER A 67 6.14 -14.83 13.30
C SER A 67 6.27 -14.22 11.90
N ILE A 68 5.22 -14.29 11.10
CA ILE A 68 5.09 -13.43 9.92
C ILE A 68 5.02 -12.03 10.51
N GLU A 69 6.15 -11.35 10.57
CA GLU A 69 6.22 -9.92 10.85
C GLU A 69 5.41 -9.27 9.71
N LYS A 70 4.17 -8.96 10.02
CA LYS A 70 3.31 -8.24 9.10
C LYS A 70 3.90 -6.84 9.01
N ASP A 71 4.64 -6.60 7.91
CA ASP A 71 5.14 -5.27 7.62
C ASP A 71 3.95 -4.30 7.65
N SER A 72 3.95 -3.42 8.66
CA SER A 72 2.90 -2.42 8.87
C SER A 72 3.15 -1.16 8.05
N THR A 73 4.25 -1.12 7.29
CA THR A 73 4.65 0.03 6.47
C THR A 73 4.65 -0.34 4.98
N VAL A 74 4.45 0.67 4.14
CA VAL A 74 4.54 0.52 2.68
C VAL A 74 5.72 1.33 2.18
N GLN A 75 6.63 0.67 1.48
CA GLN A 75 7.75 1.33 0.80
C GLN A 75 7.25 1.91 -0.53
N LEU A 76 7.45 3.23 -0.72
CA LEU A 76 7.10 3.90 -1.97
C LEU A 76 8.36 4.21 -2.77
N ARG A 77 8.38 3.81 -4.04
CA ARG A 77 9.38 4.26 -5.00
C ARG A 77 8.88 5.54 -5.66
N LEU A 78 9.72 6.57 -5.66
CA LEU A 78 9.46 7.87 -6.28
C LEU A 78 10.57 8.17 -7.29
N LEU A 79 10.21 8.87 -8.36
CA LEU A 79 11.21 9.40 -9.29
C LEU A 79 11.99 10.53 -8.62
N ASN A 80 13.28 10.59 -8.84
CA ASN A 80 14.09 11.73 -8.39
C ASN A 80 13.84 12.97 -9.25
N SER A 81 14.24 14.13 -8.76
CA SER A 81 14.00 15.42 -9.43
C SER A 81 14.65 15.54 -10.80
N GLN A 82 15.78 14.87 -11.04
CA GLN A 82 16.45 14.89 -12.34
C GLN A 82 15.64 14.17 -13.40
N ILE A 83 15.14 12.97 -13.10
CA ILE A 83 14.30 12.18 -14.02
C ILE A 83 13.01 12.93 -14.36
N VAL A 84 12.30 13.47 -13.36
CA VAL A 84 11.05 14.21 -13.63
C VAL A 84 11.28 15.48 -14.43
N HIS A 85 12.43 16.15 -14.23
CA HIS A 85 12.82 17.31 -15.04
C HIS A 85 13.11 16.92 -16.51
N GLN A 86 13.82 15.80 -16.74
CA GLN A 86 14.06 15.28 -18.09
C GLN A 86 12.75 14.97 -18.79
N ILE A 87 11.80 14.30 -18.11
CA ILE A 87 10.47 13.98 -18.67
C ILE A 87 9.74 15.24 -19.13
N VAL A 88 9.61 16.28 -18.29
CA VAL A 88 8.88 17.50 -18.70
C VAL A 88 9.61 18.25 -19.80
N SER A 89 10.94 18.30 -19.78
CA SER A 89 11.75 18.97 -20.78
C SER A 89 11.62 18.31 -22.14
N ALA A 90 11.81 17.00 -22.21
CA ALA A 90 11.68 16.24 -23.45
C ALA A 90 10.25 16.31 -24.02
N ALA A 91 9.22 16.25 -23.15
CA ALA A 91 7.84 16.41 -23.59
C ALA A 91 7.54 17.76 -24.23
N VAL A 92 8.01 18.86 -23.61
CA VAL A 92 7.86 20.21 -24.18
C VAL A 92 8.67 20.38 -25.46
N GLU A 93 9.90 19.89 -25.47
CA GLU A 93 10.80 19.97 -26.62
C GLU A 93 10.22 19.23 -27.84
N HIS A 94 9.76 18.00 -27.65
CA HIS A 94 9.14 17.19 -28.71
C HIS A 94 7.95 17.88 -29.37
N CYS A 95 7.09 18.54 -28.56
CA CYS A 95 5.99 19.35 -29.09
C CYS A 95 6.50 20.62 -29.79
N THR A 96 7.50 21.30 -29.23
CA THR A 96 8.07 22.53 -29.81
C THR A 96 8.68 22.29 -31.18
N GLN A 97 9.39 21.16 -31.36
CA GLN A 97 9.96 20.75 -32.64
C GLN A 97 8.87 20.54 -33.72
N LYS A 98 7.64 20.26 -33.31
CA LYS A 98 6.46 20.15 -34.18
C LYS A 98 5.69 21.47 -34.35
N GLY A 99 6.20 22.56 -33.80
CA GLY A 99 5.60 23.89 -33.88
C GLY A 99 4.49 24.16 -32.85
N TYR A 100 4.33 23.30 -31.83
CA TYR A 100 3.31 23.49 -30.77
C TYR A 100 3.89 24.12 -29.51
N LEU A 101 3.19 25.11 -28.97
CA LEU A 101 3.56 25.81 -27.76
C LEU A 101 2.74 25.26 -26.58
N VAL A 102 3.37 24.43 -25.76
CA VAL A 102 2.67 23.59 -24.77
C VAL A 102 3.14 23.83 -23.35
N SER A 103 2.38 23.29 -22.41
CA SER A 103 2.78 23.07 -21.03
C SER A 103 2.80 21.57 -20.74
N ALA A 104 3.80 21.11 -20.00
CA ALA A 104 3.90 19.74 -19.50
C ALA A 104 3.92 19.73 -17.96
N ALA A 105 3.27 18.73 -17.36
CA ALA A 105 3.25 18.50 -15.93
C ALA A 105 3.52 17.04 -15.61
N VAL A 106 4.33 16.77 -14.57
CA VAL A 106 4.50 15.46 -13.96
C VAL A 106 3.95 15.50 -12.55
N VAL A 107 3.12 14.53 -12.21
CA VAL A 107 2.65 14.29 -10.85
C VAL A 107 3.16 12.95 -10.34
N ASP A 108 3.33 12.83 -9.02
CA ASP A 108 3.68 11.57 -8.37
C ASP A 108 2.48 10.62 -8.33
N ARG A 109 2.67 9.44 -7.78
CA ARG A 109 1.63 8.42 -7.63
C ARG A 109 0.46 8.84 -6.72
N ASN A 110 0.64 9.90 -5.91
CA ASN A 110 -0.39 10.45 -5.02
C ASN A 110 -1.08 11.67 -5.65
N GLY A 111 -0.69 12.04 -6.88
CA GLY A 111 -1.25 13.17 -7.61
C GLY A 111 -0.62 14.53 -7.30
N ASN A 112 0.46 14.56 -6.48
CA ASN A 112 1.17 15.79 -6.19
C ASN A 112 2.01 16.25 -7.37
N LEU A 113 1.99 17.54 -7.68
CA LEU A 113 2.83 18.11 -8.73
C LEU A 113 4.31 18.02 -8.33
N VAL A 114 5.12 17.36 -9.17
CA VAL A 114 6.56 17.18 -8.93
C VAL A 114 7.40 18.04 -9.88
N ALA A 115 6.99 18.14 -11.14
CA ALA A 115 7.65 19.01 -12.12
C ALA A 115 6.64 19.63 -13.07
N PHE A 116 6.95 20.83 -13.52
CA PHE A 116 6.14 21.57 -14.47
C PHE A 116 7.03 22.45 -15.36
N LEU A 117 6.79 22.39 -16.66
CA LEU A 117 7.46 23.24 -17.63
C LEU A 117 6.42 23.82 -18.60
N ARG A 118 6.50 25.11 -18.89
CA ARG A 118 5.65 25.81 -19.84
C ARG A 118 6.47 26.57 -20.84
N ASN A 119 6.16 26.40 -22.12
CA ASN A 119 6.64 27.34 -23.12
C ASN A 119 6.06 28.74 -22.82
N PRO A 120 6.88 29.82 -22.75
CA PRO A 120 6.40 31.16 -22.39
C PRO A 120 5.21 31.66 -23.23
N LEU A 121 5.12 31.25 -24.48
CA LEU A 121 4.07 31.63 -25.40
C LEU A 121 2.85 30.69 -25.40
N SER A 122 2.87 29.62 -24.62
CA SER A 122 1.72 28.75 -24.44
C SER A 122 0.55 29.48 -23.76
N SER A 123 -0.67 29.13 -24.13
CA SER A 123 -1.88 29.74 -23.58
C SER A 123 -2.01 29.49 -22.07
N PRO A 124 -2.50 30.44 -21.25
CA PRO A 124 -2.53 30.32 -19.79
C PRO A 124 -3.34 29.12 -19.26
N HIS A 125 -4.42 28.73 -19.93
CA HIS A 125 -5.25 27.59 -19.52
C HIS A 125 -4.49 26.25 -19.52
N THR A 126 -3.45 26.12 -20.39
CA THR A 126 -2.65 24.90 -20.49
C THR A 126 -1.98 24.50 -19.18
N ILE A 127 -1.71 25.47 -18.29
CA ILE A 127 -1.15 25.24 -16.96
C ILE A 127 -2.04 24.28 -16.16
N LYS A 128 -3.32 24.61 -16.02
CA LYS A 128 -4.26 23.79 -15.26
C LYS A 128 -4.67 22.53 -16.00
N VAL A 129 -4.77 22.61 -17.32
CA VAL A 129 -5.16 21.45 -18.15
C VAL A 129 -4.09 20.37 -18.11
N SER A 130 -2.79 20.69 -18.25
CA SER A 130 -1.71 19.69 -18.16
C SER A 130 -1.66 19.03 -16.77
N GLN A 131 -1.77 19.84 -15.70
CA GLN A 131 -1.78 19.31 -14.32
C GLN A 131 -2.96 18.35 -14.09
N ARG A 132 -4.18 18.71 -14.50
CA ARG A 132 -5.36 17.87 -14.33
C ARG A 132 -5.33 16.61 -15.21
N LYS A 133 -4.82 16.68 -16.45
CA LYS A 133 -4.61 15.48 -17.28
C LYS A 133 -3.58 14.54 -16.62
N ALA A 134 -2.45 15.09 -16.10
CA ALA A 134 -1.44 14.29 -15.40
C ALA A 134 -2.03 13.63 -14.14
N PHE A 135 -2.78 14.39 -13.34
CA PHE A 135 -3.50 13.86 -12.19
C PHE A 135 -4.47 12.74 -12.57
N SER A 136 -5.23 12.92 -13.64
CA SER A 136 -6.18 11.91 -14.12
C SER A 136 -5.48 10.61 -14.52
N SER A 137 -4.39 10.71 -15.30
CA SER A 137 -3.63 9.53 -15.73
C SER A 137 -2.96 8.81 -14.54
N ALA A 138 -2.46 9.56 -13.55
CA ALA A 138 -1.90 9.00 -12.33
C ALA A 138 -2.96 8.30 -11.47
N SER A 139 -4.10 8.95 -11.22
CA SER A 139 -5.19 8.43 -10.39
C SER A 139 -5.81 7.17 -10.98
N LEU A 140 -5.97 7.13 -12.30
CA LEU A 140 -6.62 6.03 -13.02
C LEU A 140 -5.63 4.98 -13.54
N ARG A 141 -4.32 5.25 -13.45
CA ARG A 141 -3.21 4.41 -13.92
C ARG A 141 -3.36 3.95 -15.36
N THR A 142 -3.87 4.84 -16.21
CA THR A 142 -4.11 4.56 -17.61
C THR A 142 -4.02 5.86 -18.43
N LYS A 143 -3.86 5.73 -19.75
CA LYS A 143 -3.90 6.88 -20.64
C LYS A 143 -5.28 7.52 -20.62
N THR A 144 -5.34 8.84 -20.65
CA THR A 144 -6.61 9.56 -20.69
C THR A 144 -7.38 9.27 -21.97
N SER A 145 -6.72 8.93 -23.09
CA SER A 145 -7.33 8.48 -24.34
C SER A 145 -8.10 7.18 -24.19
N GLU A 146 -7.62 6.25 -23.37
CA GLU A 146 -8.25 4.94 -23.19
C GLU A 146 -9.52 4.99 -22.35
N ILE A 147 -9.61 5.96 -21.43
CA ILE A 147 -10.70 6.00 -20.46
C ILE A 147 -11.78 7.04 -20.81
N ALA A 148 -11.44 8.05 -21.58
CA ALA A 148 -12.35 9.17 -21.92
C ALA A 148 -13.73 8.70 -22.44
N ASN A 149 -13.75 7.65 -23.23
CA ASN A 149 -14.97 7.09 -23.83
C ASN A 149 -15.63 5.97 -22.99
N ARG A 150 -14.93 5.44 -21.98
CA ARG A 150 -15.41 4.30 -21.17
C ARG A 150 -16.06 4.72 -19.85
N ARG A 151 -15.61 5.84 -19.29
CA ARG A 151 -15.95 6.28 -17.94
C ARG A 151 -16.33 7.76 -17.92
N SER A 152 -17.37 8.12 -18.68
CA SER A 152 -17.89 9.49 -18.70
C SER A 152 -18.40 9.99 -17.33
N ASP A 153 -18.76 9.06 -16.44
CA ASP A 153 -19.10 9.34 -15.04
C ASP A 153 -17.96 10.03 -14.27
N LEU A 154 -16.71 9.73 -14.58
CA LEU A 154 -15.54 10.33 -13.95
C LEU A 154 -15.34 11.81 -14.28
N ASN A 155 -15.98 12.34 -15.33
CA ASN A 155 -15.94 13.77 -15.61
C ASN A 155 -16.54 14.65 -14.50
N TYR A 156 -17.35 14.05 -13.62
CA TYR A 156 -17.93 14.72 -12.46
C TYR A 156 -17.09 14.57 -11.20
N ALA A 157 -16.03 13.77 -11.23
CA ALA A 157 -15.12 13.63 -10.10
C ALA A 157 -14.21 14.86 -10.00
N PRO A 158 -13.96 15.38 -8.79
CA PRO A 158 -13.08 16.53 -8.59
C PRO A 158 -11.69 16.28 -9.22
N ASP A 159 -11.15 17.28 -9.88
CA ASP A 159 -9.82 17.31 -10.50
C ASP A 159 -9.58 16.30 -11.64
N ILE A 160 -10.48 15.37 -11.88
CA ILE A 160 -10.40 14.48 -13.05
C ILE A 160 -10.70 15.28 -14.33
N LEU A 161 -9.86 15.10 -15.34
CA LEU A 161 -10.02 15.69 -16.67
C LEU A 161 -9.64 14.64 -17.71
N LEU A 162 -10.65 14.10 -18.41
CA LEU A 162 -10.48 13.02 -19.37
C LEU A 162 -10.23 13.52 -20.81
N ILE A 163 -9.56 14.66 -20.97
CA ILE A 163 -9.06 15.11 -22.25
C ILE A 163 -7.77 14.36 -22.56
N VAL A 164 -7.64 13.82 -23.77
CA VAL A 164 -6.46 13.09 -24.25
C VAL A 164 -5.17 13.91 -24.07
N GLY A 165 -4.09 13.28 -23.67
CA GLY A 165 -2.78 13.89 -23.45
C GLY A 165 -2.15 13.57 -22.10
N GLY A 166 -2.78 12.75 -21.25
CA GLY A 166 -2.23 12.23 -20.01
C GLY A 166 -1.79 10.78 -20.15
N VAL A 167 -0.57 10.46 -19.68
CA VAL A 167 0.05 9.14 -19.78
C VAL A 167 0.58 8.73 -18.39
N PRO A 168 0.30 7.50 -17.92
CA PRO A 168 0.87 7.00 -16.68
C PRO A 168 2.37 6.73 -16.83
N ILE A 169 3.15 7.06 -15.81
CA ILE A 169 4.59 6.77 -15.77
C ILE A 169 4.78 5.43 -15.08
N GLN A 170 5.23 4.45 -15.86
CA GLN A 170 5.47 3.10 -15.37
C GLN A 170 6.71 2.51 -16.01
N PHE A 171 7.62 1.94 -15.19
CA PHE A 171 8.82 1.24 -15.64
C PHE A 171 8.93 -0.08 -14.86
N ASN A 172 9.30 -1.15 -15.55
CA ASN A 172 9.50 -2.48 -14.95
C ASN A 172 8.32 -2.95 -14.07
N GLY A 173 7.08 -2.61 -14.46
CA GLY A 173 5.89 -2.95 -13.70
C GLY A 173 5.63 -2.08 -12.47
N ILE A 174 6.52 -1.12 -12.17
CA ILE A 174 6.37 -0.20 -11.02
C ILE A 174 5.75 1.10 -11.50
N PHE A 175 4.68 1.51 -10.83
CA PHE A 175 3.97 2.75 -11.10
C PHE A 175 4.54 3.92 -10.30
N TYR A 176 4.87 5.02 -10.97
CA TYR A 176 5.50 6.20 -10.37
C TYR A 176 4.59 7.44 -10.34
N GLY A 177 3.63 7.55 -11.24
CA GLY A 177 2.75 8.72 -11.33
C GLY A 177 2.20 8.94 -12.72
N GLY A 178 2.07 10.19 -13.16
CA GLY A 178 1.58 10.54 -14.49
C GLY A 178 2.23 11.78 -15.06
N VAL A 179 2.35 11.82 -16.38
CA VAL A 179 2.76 13.01 -17.13
C VAL A 179 1.66 13.41 -18.09
N ALA A 180 1.51 14.68 -18.34
CA ALA A 180 0.60 15.18 -19.38
C ALA A 180 1.09 16.47 -20.02
N VAL A 181 0.67 16.63 -21.25
CA VAL A 181 0.90 17.83 -22.06
C VAL A 181 -0.45 18.49 -22.39
N ALA A 182 -0.44 19.79 -22.56
CA ALA A 182 -1.58 20.58 -23.00
C ALA A 182 -1.12 21.76 -23.85
N GLY A 183 -1.80 22.00 -24.98
CA GLY A 183 -1.53 23.14 -25.88
C GLY A 183 -1.46 22.76 -27.36
N ALA A 184 -1.40 21.50 -27.68
CA ALA A 184 -1.51 20.95 -29.04
C ALA A 184 -2.87 20.23 -29.21
N PRO A 185 -3.15 19.70 -30.40
CA PRO A 185 -4.25 18.75 -30.56
C PRO A 185 -4.09 17.56 -29.58
N PRO A 186 -5.19 17.03 -29.01
CA PRO A 186 -5.14 16.06 -27.92
C PRO A 186 -4.24 14.84 -28.19
N GLU A 187 -4.25 14.29 -29.39
CA GLU A 187 -3.44 13.13 -29.80
C GLU A 187 -1.95 13.49 -29.92
N ILE A 188 -1.64 14.75 -30.21
CA ILE A 188 -0.26 15.27 -30.23
C ILE A 188 0.23 15.49 -28.79
N ASP A 189 -0.63 16.05 -27.93
CA ASP A 189 -0.33 16.19 -26.50
C ASP A 189 0.09 14.83 -25.89
N GLU A 190 -0.64 13.75 -26.21
CA GLU A 190 -0.33 12.41 -25.71
C GLU A 190 1.00 11.87 -26.26
N LYS A 191 1.29 12.09 -27.54
CA LYS A 191 2.57 11.71 -28.15
C LYS A 191 3.74 12.46 -27.50
N CYS A 192 3.58 13.75 -27.20
CA CYS A 192 4.62 14.53 -26.52
C CYS A 192 4.81 14.06 -25.08
N ALA A 193 3.73 13.73 -24.35
CA ALA A 193 3.82 13.15 -23.04
C ALA A 193 4.54 11.79 -23.03
N GLN A 194 4.23 10.95 -24.02
CA GLN A 194 4.92 9.67 -24.20
C GLN A 194 6.42 9.87 -24.51
N ALA A 195 6.78 10.81 -25.41
CA ALA A 195 8.16 11.11 -25.73
C ALA A 195 8.97 11.54 -24.47
N GLY A 196 8.33 12.22 -23.53
CA GLY A 196 8.96 12.52 -22.24
C GLY A 196 9.28 11.28 -21.41
N ILE A 197 8.40 10.26 -21.42
CA ILE A 197 8.67 8.98 -20.76
C ILE A 197 9.78 8.22 -21.48
N ASP A 198 9.74 8.18 -22.81
CA ASP A 198 10.67 7.43 -23.64
C ASP A 198 12.10 7.95 -23.47
N GLU A 199 12.30 9.27 -23.25
CA GLU A 199 13.60 9.89 -23.02
C GLU A 199 14.36 9.29 -21.82
N VAL A 200 13.65 8.84 -20.80
CA VAL A 200 14.27 8.30 -19.58
C VAL A 200 14.18 6.76 -19.50
N SER A 201 13.61 6.11 -20.52
CA SER A 201 13.33 4.68 -20.48
C SER A 201 14.58 3.83 -20.26
N GLU A 202 15.66 4.10 -20.98
CA GLU A 202 16.92 3.37 -20.84
C GLU A 202 17.50 3.51 -19.42
N ILE A 203 17.45 4.72 -18.84
CA ILE A 203 17.93 4.94 -17.47
C ILE A 203 17.08 4.16 -16.48
N MET A 204 15.76 4.13 -16.68
CA MET A 204 14.82 3.49 -15.78
C MET A 204 14.74 1.97 -15.92
N GLU A 205 15.16 1.41 -17.06
CA GLU A 205 15.28 -0.04 -17.22
C GLU A 205 16.38 -0.66 -16.36
N PHE A 206 17.45 0.12 -16.08
CA PHE A 206 18.59 -0.29 -15.26
C PHE A 206 18.53 0.25 -13.82
N ALA A 207 17.48 0.97 -13.46
CA ALA A 207 17.29 1.47 -12.09
C ALA A 207 16.67 0.38 -11.22
N ASP A 208 17.44 -0.12 -10.25
CA ASP A 208 16.98 -1.09 -9.22
C ASP A 208 16.17 -0.41 -8.09
#